data_de7794f2db5102654f891b367a50808a
#
_entry.id   de7794f2db5102654f891b367a50808a
#
_cell.length_a   1.000
_cell.length_b   1.000
_cell.length_c   1.000
_cell.angle_alpha   90.00
_cell.angle_beta   90.00
_cell.angle_gamma   90.00
#
_symmetry.space_group_name_H-M   'P 1'
#
loop_
_entity.id
_entity.type
_entity.pdbx_description
1 polymer ?
#
loop_
_entity_poly.entity_id
_entity_poly.type
_entity_poly.pdbx_seq_one_letter_code
_entity_poly.pdbx_strand_id
1 'polypeptide(L)'
;MTRKTFVRALGFSALALLLSDPFHAQAQQSQTMGEVRFTADNQYERDSGVWIDGKYAGYVKELKGNRKVMLPPGEHEILIRQAGYKDISQKIVMQPDQIQTIAVVLEENPKEIYPGSDAAELRLDILPKRAAVFVDDGYMGHGGDFGGRFHSMLLSPGKHRLKVTLGGYKTYDTQIDAVANNKSQMKIVLEKSDDVPLAN
;
A
#
# COMPACT_ATOMS: atom_id res chain seq x y z
N MET A 1 -21.31 63.21 -76.63
CA MET A 1 -21.77 61.79 -76.66
C MET A 1 -21.04 61.03 -75.60
N THR A 2 -21.63 60.86 -74.43
CA THR A 2 -20.94 60.27 -73.25
C THR A 2 -21.76 59.10 -72.74
N ARG A 3 -21.22 57.92 -72.91
CA ARG A 3 -21.83 56.69 -72.42
C ARG A 3 -21.48 56.47 -70.96
N LYS A 4 -22.44 56.46 -70.08
CA LYS A 4 -22.31 56.08 -68.68
C LYS A 4 -22.34 54.56 -68.57
N THR A 5 -21.29 54.01 -68.04
CA THR A 5 -21.21 52.58 -67.72
C THR A 5 -21.60 52.37 -66.28
N PHE A 6 -22.62 51.55 -66.05
CA PHE A 6 -23.08 51.14 -64.71
C PHE A 6 -22.29 49.95 -64.22
N VAL A 7 -21.58 50.14 -63.09
CA VAL A 7 -20.92 49.02 -62.41
C VAL A 7 -21.86 48.49 -61.33
N ARG A 8 -22.29 47.24 -61.50
CA ARG A 8 -23.03 46.47 -60.48
C ARG A 8 -22.06 45.94 -59.47
N ALA A 9 -22.19 46.34 -58.22
CA ALA A 9 -21.49 45.74 -57.07
C ALA A 9 -22.19 44.42 -56.67
N LEU A 10 -21.48 43.30 -56.74
CA LEU A 10 -21.90 42.02 -56.20
C LEU A 10 -21.52 42.01 -54.71
N GLY A 11 -22.56 41.97 -53.85
CA GLY A 11 -22.37 41.75 -52.43
C GLY A 11 -22.03 40.31 -52.15
N PHE A 12 -20.85 40.05 -51.62
CA PHE A 12 -20.48 38.74 -51.04
C PHE A 12 -21.05 38.67 -49.63
N SER A 13 -22.10 37.83 -49.50
CA SER A 13 -22.65 37.48 -48.20
C SER A 13 -21.74 36.36 -47.58
N ALA A 14 -20.93 36.69 -46.63
CA ALA A 14 -20.13 35.71 -45.88
C ALA A 14 -21.04 35.00 -44.90
N LEU A 15 -21.39 33.75 -45.20
CA LEU A 15 -22.07 32.83 -44.30
C LEU A 15 -21.03 32.28 -43.29
N ALA A 16 -21.04 32.83 -42.07
CA ALA A 16 -20.24 32.32 -40.98
C ALA A 16 -20.83 30.99 -40.49
N LEU A 17 -20.19 29.88 -40.84
CA LEU A 17 -20.46 28.58 -40.23
C LEU A 17 -19.88 28.60 -38.79
N LEU A 18 -20.76 28.70 -37.79
CA LEU A 18 -20.45 28.41 -36.41
C LEU A 18 -20.22 26.88 -36.29
N LEU A 19 -18.97 26.48 -36.28
CA LEU A 19 -18.55 25.16 -35.87
C LEU A 19 -18.80 25.06 -34.36
N SER A 20 -19.94 24.52 -33.99
CA SER A 20 -20.22 24.10 -32.62
C SER A 20 -19.37 22.86 -32.35
N ASP A 21 -18.22 23.03 -31.67
CA ASP A 21 -17.50 21.91 -31.13
C ASP A 21 -18.40 21.21 -30.11
N PRO A 22 -18.75 19.93 -30.32
CA PRO A 22 -19.41 19.18 -29.28
C PRO A 22 -18.38 19.02 -28.13
N PHE A 23 -18.53 19.84 -27.11
CA PHE A 23 -17.88 19.58 -25.82
C PHE A 23 -18.32 18.20 -25.39
N HIS A 24 -17.46 17.20 -25.63
CA HIS A 24 -17.62 15.89 -25.01
C HIS A 24 -17.33 16.10 -23.52
N ALA A 25 -18.37 16.43 -22.77
CA ALA A 25 -18.37 16.27 -21.34
C ALA A 25 -18.13 14.75 -21.10
N GLN A 26 -16.88 14.36 -20.91
CA GLN A 26 -16.56 13.07 -20.33
C GLN A 26 -17.19 13.09 -18.94
N ALA A 27 -18.37 12.49 -18.84
CA ALA A 27 -18.92 12.15 -17.54
C ALA A 27 -17.84 11.35 -16.83
N GLN A 28 -17.22 11.92 -15.79
CA GLN A 28 -16.45 11.16 -14.81
C GLN A 28 -17.45 10.17 -14.21
N GLN A 29 -17.47 8.98 -14.78
CA GLN A 29 -18.14 7.85 -14.15
C GLN A 29 -17.42 7.68 -12.82
N SER A 30 -18.07 8.05 -11.72
CA SER A 30 -17.67 7.64 -10.39
C SER A 30 -17.65 6.11 -10.41
N GLN A 31 -16.47 5.53 -10.61
CA GLN A 31 -16.32 4.09 -10.63
C GLN A 31 -16.62 3.60 -9.22
N THR A 32 -17.73 2.88 -9.08
CA THR A 32 -18.09 2.26 -7.81
C THR A 32 -17.00 1.26 -7.44
N MET A 33 -16.41 1.40 -6.25
CA MET A 33 -15.33 0.54 -5.80
C MET A 33 -15.89 -0.80 -5.33
N GLY A 34 -15.13 -1.88 -5.52
CA GLY A 34 -15.36 -3.16 -4.87
C GLY A 34 -14.68 -3.23 -3.50
N GLU A 35 -15.14 -4.12 -2.64
CA GLU A 35 -14.59 -4.37 -1.30
C GLU A 35 -13.83 -5.70 -1.26
N VAL A 36 -12.59 -5.69 -0.76
CA VAL A 36 -11.85 -6.92 -0.42
C VAL A 36 -11.92 -7.15 1.07
N ARG A 37 -12.34 -8.36 1.45
CA ARG A 37 -12.37 -8.85 2.82
C ARG A 37 -11.37 -9.96 3.02
N PHE A 38 -10.80 -10.04 4.21
CA PHE A 38 -9.89 -11.10 4.61
C PHE A 38 -10.49 -11.91 5.73
N THR A 39 -10.35 -13.24 5.66
CA THR A 39 -10.69 -14.18 6.76
C THR A 39 -9.43 -14.87 7.23
N ALA A 40 -9.32 -15.10 8.53
CA ALA A 40 -8.16 -15.69 9.18
C ALA A 40 -8.60 -16.46 10.44
N ASP A 41 -8.15 -17.70 10.59
CA ASP A 41 -8.59 -18.60 11.66
C ASP A 41 -7.71 -18.49 12.90
N ASN A 42 -6.42 -18.27 12.74
CA ASN A 42 -5.46 -18.21 13.84
C ASN A 42 -4.80 -16.83 14.00
N GLN A 43 -3.98 -16.67 15.05
CA GLN A 43 -3.35 -15.41 15.38
C GLN A 43 -2.30 -14.99 14.33
N TYR A 44 -1.51 -15.93 13.81
CA TYR A 44 -0.47 -15.62 12.81
C TYR A 44 -1.08 -15.11 11.52
N GLU A 45 -2.16 -15.72 11.07
CA GLU A 45 -2.92 -15.27 9.90
C GLU A 45 -3.53 -13.87 10.12
N ARG A 46 -4.05 -13.60 11.33
CA ARG A 46 -4.61 -12.27 11.68
C ARG A 46 -3.56 -11.17 11.74
N ASP A 47 -2.34 -11.50 12.12
CA ASP A 47 -1.23 -10.54 12.24
C ASP A 47 -0.40 -10.42 10.94
N SER A 48 -0.73 -11.21 9.91
CA SER A 48 -0.08 -11.14 8.60
C SER A 48 -0.24 -9.77 7.95
N GLY A 49 0.87 -9.24 7.41
CA GLY A 49 0.87 -8.01 6.63
C GLY A 49 0.26 -8.21 5.25
N VAL A 50 -0.44 -7.20 4.74
CA VAL A 50 -1.11 -7.19 3.44
C VAL A 50 -0.56 -6.07 2.58
N TRP A 51 -0.20 -6.39 1.36
CA TRP A 51 0.16 -5.43 0.30
C TRP A 51 -0.85 -5.54 -0.83
N ILE A 52 -1.18 -4.40 -1.39
CA ILE A 52 -2.07 -4.26 -2.54
C ILE A 52 -1.33 -3.44 -3.58
N ASP A 53 -1.15 -4.00 -4.77
CA ASP A 53 -0.41 -3.37 -5.87
C ASP A 53 0.98 -2.85 -5.40
N GLY A 54 1.67 -3.67 -4.61
CA GLY A 54 2.98 -3.38 -4.05
C GLY A 54 3.01 -2.40 -2.87
N LYS A 55 1.86 -1.84 -2.44
CA LYS A 55 1.77 -0.89 -1.33
C LYS A 55 1.26 -1.58 -0.06
N TYR A 56 1.93 -1.35 1.06
CA TYR A 56 1.48 -1.87 2.35
C TYR A 56 0.16 -1.22 2.77
N ALA A 57 -0.88 -2.04 2.90
CA ALA A 57 -2.22 -1.63 3.31
C ALA A 57 -2.42 -1.69 4.84
N GLY A 58 -1.75 -2.63 5.50
CA GLY A 58 -1.88 -2.92 6.91
C GLY A 58 -1.77 -4.41 7.19
N TYR A 59 -2.30 -4.88 8.30
CA TYR A 59 -2.35 -6.30 8.61
C TYR A 59 -3.81 -6.78 8.69
N VAL A 60 -4.03 -8.07 8.43
CA VAL A 60 -5.36 -8.68 8.21
C VAL A 60 -6.40 -8.25 9.25
N LYS A 61 -6.06 -8.32 10.53
CA LYS A 61 -6.97 -8.00 11.65
C LYS A 61 -7.49 -6.57 11.63
N GLU A 62 -6.73 -5.62 11.10
CA GLU A 62 -7.12 -4.21 11.07
C GLU A 62 -7.88 -3.80 9.79
N LEU A 63 -7.81 -4.60 8.72
CA LEU A 63 -8.40 -4.28 7.42
C LEU A 63 -9.91 -4.54 7.41
N LYS A 64 -10.65 -3.90 8.32
CA LYS A 64 -12.10 -3.99 8.49
C LYS A 64 -12.69 -2.67 9.00
N GLY A 65 -14.00 -2.52 8.91
CA GLY A 65 -14.70 -1.31 9.36
C GLY A 65 -14.22 -0.07 8.59
N ASN A 66 -13.71 0.93 9.30
CA ASN A 66 -13.20 2.16 8.69
C ASN A 66 -11.88 1.99 7.89
N ARG A 67 -11.26 0.80 7.97
CA ARG A 67 -10.04 0.46 7.23
C ARG A 67 -10.28 -0.69 6.27
N LYS A 68 -11.52 -0.92 5.87
CA LYS A 68 -11.83 -1.90 4.83
C LYS A 68 -11.11 -1.55 3.53
N VAL A 69 -10.71 -2.57 2.80
CA VAL A 69 -10.02 -2.40 1.53
C VAL A 69 -11.04 -2.15 0.43
N MET A 70 -10.99 -0.97 -0.16
CA MET A 70 -11.80 -0.58 -1.31
C MET A 70 -10.91 -0.44 -2.52
N LEU A 71 -11.21 -1.16 -3.60
CA LEU A 71 -10.42 -1.15 -4.84
C LEU A 71 -11.28 -0.73 -6.02
N PRO A 72 -10.73 0.05 -6.96
CA PRO A 72 -11.41 0.32 -8.23
C PRO A 72 -11.61 -0.98 -9.02
N PRO A 73 -12.54 -1.00 -9.97
CA PRO A 73 -12.64 -2.13 -10.90
C PRO A 73 -11.33 -2.31 -11.68
N GLY A 74 -10.93 -3.57 -11.88
CA GLY A 74 -9.70 -3.92 -12.59
C GLY A 74 -8.91 -5.04 -11.93
N GLU A 75 -7.72 -5.28 -12.45
CA GLU A 75 -6.78 -6.27 -11.90
C GLU A 75 -6.00 -5.67 -10.74
N HIS A 76 -5.86 -6.44 -9.66
CA HIS A 76 -5.07 -6.08 -8.49
C HIS A 76 -4.23 -7.26 -8.03
N GLU A 77 -3.05 -6.99 -7.52
CA GLU A 77 -2.19 -7.98 -6.88
C GLU A 77 -2.31 -7.84 -5.35
N ILE A 78 -2.67 -8.94 -4.71
CA ILE A 78 -2.70 -9.04 -3.25
C ILE A 78 -1.52 -9.91 -2.82
N LEU A 79 -0.63 -9.36 -1.98
CA LEU A 79 0.48 -10.08 -1.40
C LEU A 79 0.31 -10.09 0.12
N ILE A 80 0.36 -11.28 0.73
CA ILE A 80 0.24 -11.47 2.17
C ILE A 80 1.54 -12.09 2.68
N ARG A 81 2.08 -11.54 3.76
CA ARG A 81 3.35 -11.94 4.35
C ARG A 81 3.25 -12.11 5.85
N GLN A 82 3.90 -13.16 6.34
CA GLN A 82 4.08 -13.42 7.76
C GLN A 82 5.47 -14.03 7.98
N ALA A 83 6.23 -13.51 8.97
CA ALA A 83 7.52 -14.08 9.33
C ALA A 83 7.39 -15.58 9.68
N GLY A 84 8.31 -16.40 9.16
CA GLY A 84 8.27 -17.85 9.32
C GLY A 84 7.38 -18.60 8.34
N TYR A 85 6.67 -17.92 7.47
CA TYR A 85 5.71 -18.50 6.52
C TYR A 85 6.06 -18.11 5.09
N LYS A 86 5.54 -18.88 4.13
CA LYS A 86 5.64 -18.57 2.71
C LYS A 86 4.74 -17.39 2.35
N ASP A 87 5.21 -16.53 1.45
CA ASP A 87 4.40 -15.45 0.90
C ASP A 87 3.19 -16.00 0.12
N ILE A 88 2.02 -15.40 0.30
CA ILE A 88 0.82 -15.68 -0.50
C ILE A 88 0.66 -14.53 -1.49
N SER A 89 0.78 -14.81 -2.79
CA SER A 89 0.51 -13.86 -3.86
C SER A 89 -0.68 -14.31 -4.67
N GLN A 90 -1.67 -13.43 -4.84
CA GLN A 90 -2.90 -13.69 -5.58
C GLN A 90 -3.26 -12.49 -6.45
N LYS A 91 -3.52 -12.73 -7.75
CA LYS A 91 -4.13 -11.74 -8.63
C LYS A 91 -5.64 -11.87 -8.58
N ILE A 92 -6.33 -10.77 -8.42
CA ILE A 92 -7.78 -10.68 -8.39
C ILE A 92 -8.27 -9.69 -9.43
N VAL A 93 -9.51 -9.88 -9.91
CA VAL A 93 -10.20 -8.91 -10.78
C VAL A 93 -11.41 -8.39 -10.01
N MET A 94 -11.40 -7.11 -9.69
CA MET A 94 -12.52 -6.47 -8.99
C MET A 94 -13.57 -5.96 -9.99
N GLN A 95 -14.82 -6.20 -9.67
CA GLN A 95 -15.98 -5.61 -10.36
C GLN A 95 -16.56 -4.47 -9.52
N PRO A 96 -17.30 -3.52 -10.13
CA PRO A 96 -18.05 -2.52 -9.37
C PRO A 96 -18.96 -3.17 -8.34
N ASP A 97 -19.03 -2.62 -7.12
CA ASP A 97 -19.86 -3.11 -5.99
C ASP A 97 -19.62 -4.56 -5.57
N GLN A 98 -18.62 -5.22 -6.11
CA GLN A 98 -18.29 -6.60 -5.74
C GLN A 98 -17.69 -6.66 -4.32
N ILE A 99 -18.09 -7.69 -3.58
CA ILE A 99 -17.40 -8.07 -2.34
C ILE A 99 -16.65 -9.38 -2.62
N GLN A 100 -15.32 -9.34 -2.52
CA GLN A 100 -14.47 -10.52 -2.67
C GLN A 100 -13.80 -10.85 -1.34
N THR A 101 -13.92 -12.12 -0.91
CA THR A 101 -13.31 -12.59 0.34
C THR A 101 -12.10 -13.45 0.04
N ILE A 102 -10.97 -13.13 0.68
CA ILE A 102 -9.72 -13.88 0.60
C ILE A 102 -9.48 -14.57 1.94
N ALA A 103 -9.42 -15.89 1.91
CA ALA A 103 -9.01 -16.68 3.07
C ALA A 103 -7.49 -16.67 3.17
N VAL A 104 -6.97 -16.27 4.32
CA VAL A 104 -5.54 -16.32 4.62
C VAL A 104 -5.24 -17.69 5.22
N VAL A 105 -4.48 -18.51 4.50
CA VAL A 105 -4.06 -19.84 4.95
C VAL A 105 -2.54 -19.89 4.83
N LEU A 106 -1.85 -19.85 5.95
CA LEU A 106 -0.39 -19.79 6.00
C LEU A 106 0.23 -21.17 5.89
N GLU A 107 1.29 -21.29 5.10
CA GLU A 107 2.14 -22.46 5.00
C GLU A 107 3.52 -22.14 5.55
N GLU A 108 4.02 -22.94 6.50
CA GLU A 108 5.33 -22.73 7.11
C GLU A 108 6.45 -22.69 6.04
N ASN A 109 7.42 -21.78 6.23
CA ASN A 109 8.60 -21.72 5.40
C ASN A 109 9.76 -22.49 6.03
N PRO A 110 10.06 -23.72 5.59
CA PRO A 110 11.11 -24.54 6.18
C PRO A 110 12.52 -23.98 5.95
N LYS A 111 12.67 -22.93 5.12
CA LYS A 111 13.94 -22.26 4.86
C LYS A 111 14.18 -21.06 5.78
N GLU A 112 13.22 -20.74 6.65
CA GLU A 112 13.38 -19.65 7.61
C GLU A 112 14.49 -20.03 8.61
N ILE A 113 15.51 -19.18 8.70
CA ILE A 113 16.62 -19.38 9.65
C ILE A 113 16.29 -18.58 10.90
N TYR A 114 15.97 -19.30 11.98
CA TYR A 114 15.78 -18.67 13.27
C TYR A 114 17.15 -18.36 13.91
N PRO A 115 17.30 -17.23 14.62
CA PRO A 115 18.50 -16.89 15.34
C PRO A 115 18.89 -18.00 16.35
N GLY A 116 20.20 -18.24 16.49
CA GLY A 116 20.74 -19.25 17.40
C GLY A 116 20.60 -18.86 18.88
N SER A 117 21.22 -19.67 19.75
CA SER A 117 21.24 -19.43 21.21
C SER A 117 21.98 -18.16 21.63
N ASP A 118 22.78 -17.58 20.75
CA ASP A 118 23.52 -16.33 20.92
C ASP A 118 22.78 -15.09 20.38
N ALA A 119 21.48 -15.24 20.07
CA ALA A 119 20.66 -14.17 19.52
C ALA A 119 20.72 -12.89 20.37
N ALA A 120 20.73 -11.76 19.67
CA ALA A 120 20.47 -10.45 20.27
C ALA A 120 18.97 -10.23 20.42
N GLU A 121 18.55 -9.58 21.50
CA GLU A 121 17.16 -9.15 21.68
C GLU A 121 17.03 -7.66 21.37
N LEU A 122 16.20 -7.30 20.39
CA LEU A 122 15.87 -5.91 20.06
C LEU A 122 14.41 -5.62 20.38
N ARG A 123 14.18 -4.69 21.31
CA ARG A 123 12.85 -4.15 21.58
C ARG A 123 12.63 -2.90 20.75
N LEU A 124 11.49 -2.83 20.03
CA LEU A 124 11.14 -1.70 19.20
C LEU A 124 9.86 -1.06 19.73
N ASP A 125 9.93 0.23 20.09
CA ASP A 125 8.75 1.06 20.38
C ASP A 125 8.47 1.93 19.15
N ILE A 126 7.54 1.49 18.31
CA ILE A 126 7.27 2.10 17.00
C ILE A 126 5.91 2.82 17.03
N LEU A 127 5.89 4.04 16.53
CA LEU A 127 4.67 4.82 16.31
C LEU A 127 4.61 5.32 14.85
N PRO A 128 3.49 5.12 14.15
CA PRO A 128 2.29 4.35 14.53
C PRO A 128 2.55 2.84 14.64
N LYS A 129 1.90 2.16 15.57
CA LYS A 129 2.10 0.72 15.84
C LYS A 129 1.76 -0.19 14.65
N ARG A 130 0.99 0.27 13.69
CA ARG A 130 0.62 -0.46 12.50
C ARG A 130 1.68 -0.45 11.38
N ALA A 131 2.78 0.26 11.55
CA ALA A 131 3.84 0.33 10.56
C ALA A 131 4.48 -1.06 10.34
N ALA A 132 4.74 -1.41 9.07
CA ALA A 132 5.44 -2.64 8.72
C ALA A 132 6.92 -2.54 9.10
N VAL A 133 7.45 -3.62 9.65
CA VAL A 133 8.84 -3.74 10.09
C VAL A 133 9.56 -4.78 9.23
N PHE A 134 10.72 -4.42 8.73
CA PHE A 134 11.57 -5.30 7.94
C PHE A 134 12.97 -5.34 8.52
N VAL A 135 13.58 -6.52 8.48
CA VAL A 135 15.00 -6.71 8.73
C VAL A 135 15.60 -7.42 7.53
N ASP A 136 16.67 -6.85 6.97
CA ASP A 136 17.34 -7.38 5.77
C ASP A 136 16.37 -7.68 4.62
N ASP A 137 15.40 -6.75 4.43
CA ASP A 137 14.28 -6.82 3.49
C ASP A 137 13.23 -7.94 3.73
N GLY A 138 13.43 -8.78 4.76
CA GLY A 138 12.44 -9.73 5.25
C GLY A 138 11.37 -9.04 6.11
N TYR A 139 10.08 -9.30 5.85
CA TYR A 139 8.99 -8.81 6.70
C TYR A 139 8.98 -9.55 8.03
N MET A 140 9.06 -8.81 9.13
CA MET A 140 9.11 -9.35 10.49
C MET A 140 7.78 -9.24 11.23
N GLY A 141 6.90 -8.33 10.83
CA GLY A 141 5.64 -8.04 11.50
C GLY A 141 5.31 -6.55 11.47
N HIS A 142 4.42 -6.11 12.33
CA HIS A 142 4.11 -4.68 12.49
C HIS A 142 4.66 -4.13 13.82
N GLY A 143 4.76 -2.81 13.94
CA GLY A 143 5.36 -2.15 15.11
C GLY A 143 4.70 -2.49 16.45
N GLY A 144 3.47 -3.00 16.45
CA GLY A 144 2.78 -3.48 17.65
C GLY A 144 3.33 -4.79 18.21
N ASP A 145 4.00 -5.60 17.36
CA ASP A 145 4.50 -6.93 17.74
C ASP A 145 5.76 -6.86 18.60
N PHE A 146 6.53 -5.76 18.53
CA PHE A 146 7.87 -5.64 19.13
C PHE A 146 7.95 -4.66 20.31
N GLY A 147 6.84 -4.03 20.67
CA GLY A 147 6.76 -2.93 21.65
C GLY A 147 6.10 -3.31 22.95
N GLY A 148 6.55 -4.31 23.65
CA GLY A 148 5.98 -4.71 24.92
C GLY A 148 7.02 -5.27 25.90
N ARG A 149 6.59 -5.51 27.15
CA ARG A 149 7.51 -6.09 28.17
C ARG A 149 8.02 -7.48 27.79
N PHE A 150 7.28 -8.21 26.93
CA PHE A 150 7.53 -9.61 26.58
C PHE A 150 7.69 -9.85 25.08
N HIS A 151 7.73 -8.80 24.28
CA HIS A 151 7.79 -8.89 22.83
C HIS A 151 9.05 -8.17 22.33
N SER A 152 10.10 -8.92 22.13
CA SER A 152 11.34 -8.47 21.48
C SER A 152 11.55 -9.25 20.19
N MET A 153 12.22 -8.62 19.25
CA MET A 153 12.71 -9.26 18.04
C MET A 153 14.03 -9.96 18.36
N LEU A 154 14.18 -11.21 17.94
CA LEU A 154 15.43 -11.93 18.00
C LEU A 154 16.19 -11.74 16.69
N LEU A 155 17.45 -11.39 16.77
CA LEU A 155 18.34 -11.19 15.61
C LEU A 155 19.61 -12.03 15.79
N SER A 156 20.11 -12.58 14.71
CA SER A 156 21.45 -13.15 14.69
C SER A 156 22.48 -12.05 15.00
N PRO A 157 23.61 -12.36 15.64
CA PRO A 157 24.66 -11.37 15.83
C PRO A 157 25.20 -10.84 14.51
N GLY A 158 25.40 -9.53 14.42
CA GLY A 158 25.90 -8.87 13.21
C GLY A 158 25.19 -7.59 12.85
N LYS A 159 25.49 -7.09 11.65
CA LYS A 159 24.87 -5.88 11.11
C LYS A 159 23.62 -6.24 10.33
N HIS A 160 22.54 -5.55 10.64
CA HIS A 160 21.25 -5.73 9.98
C HIS A 160 20.71 -4.39 9.50
N ARG A 161 19.96 -4.40 8.42
CA ARG A 161 19.22 -3.23 7.94
C ARG A 161 17.80 -3.26 8.50
N LEU A 162 17.46 -2.29 9.34
CA LEU A 162 16.12 -2.11 9.88
C LEU A 162 15.36 -1.08 9.04
N LYS A 163 14.24 -1.48 8.45
CA LYS A 163 13.35 -0.59 7.70
C LYS A 163 11.95 -0.64 8.29
N VAL A 164 11.36 0.55 8.53
CA VAL A 164 9.99 0.69 9.03
C VAL A 164 9.23 1.59 8.08
N THR A 165 8.10 1.10 7.56
CA THR A 165 7.32 1.83 6.57
C THR A 165 5.82 1.78 6.84
N LEU A 166 5.13 2.86 6.46
CA LEU A 166 3.68 2.98 6.52
C LEU A 166 3.21 3.98 5.46
N GLY A 167 2.14 3.68 4.75
CA GLY A 167 1.54 4.62 3.79
C GLY A 167 1.21 5.97 4.43
N GLY A 168 1.60 7.07 3.78
CA GLY A 168 1.45 8.44 4.28
C GLY A 168 2.50 8.88 5.31
N TYR A 169 3.57 8.09 5.49
CA TYR A 169 4.70 8.41 6.35
C TYR A 169 6.03 8.24 5.61
N LYS A 170 7.04 8.99 6.04
CA LYS A 170 8.42 8.82 5.57
C LYS A 170 8.95 7.45 6.06
N THR A 171 9.57 6.70 5.18
CA THR A 171 10.20 5.44 5.55
C THR A 171 11.39 5.71 6.47
N TYR A 172 11.44 5.01 7.59
CA TYR A 172 12.62 4.97 8.46
C TYR A 172 13.51 3.80 8.01
N ASP A 173 14.76 4.07 7.75
CA ASP A 173 15.74 3.10 7.24
C ASP A 173 17.08 3.34 7.93
N THR A 174 17.62 2.33 8.60
CA THR A 174 18.88 2.43 9.34
C THR A 174 19.59 1.09 9.41
N GLN A 175 20.89 1.13 9.71
CA GLN A 175 21.68 -0.04 10.05
C GLN A 175 21.76 -0.18 11.57
N ILE A 176 21.56 -1.38 12.08
CA ILE A 176 21.69 -1.74 13.48
C ILE A 176 22.78 -2.78 13.63
N ASP A 177 23.47 -2.78 14.78
CA ASP A 177 24.49 -3.78 15.13
C ASP A 177 23.96 -4.65 16.27
N ALA A 178 23.64 -5.90 15.97
CA ALA A 178 23.11 -6.87 16.90
C ALA A 178 24.26 -7.60 17.59
N VAL A 179 24.46 -7.30 18.87
CA VAL A 179 25.54 -7.90 19.66
C VAL A 179 25.03 -9.18 20.34
N ALA A 180 25.79 -10.28 20.22
CA ALA A 180 25.43 -11.58 20.78
C ALA A 180 25.01 -11.48 22.25
N ASN A 181 23.92 -12.15 22.63
CA ASN A 181 23.33 -12.20 23.97
C ASN A 181 23.02 -10.83 24.60
N ASN A 182 22.99 -9.76 23.80
CA ASN A 182 22.71 -8.42 24.29
C ASN A 182 21.22 -8.06 24.11
N LYS A 183 20.71 -7.22 25.02
CA LYS A 183 19.35 -6.65 24.95
C LYS A 183 19.46 -5.16 24.66
N SER A 184 18.81 -4.72 23.61
CA SER A 184 18.76 -3.33 23.19
C SER A 184 17.32 -2.86 23.00
N GLN A 185 17.13 -1.55 23.05
CA GLN A 185 15.81 -0.94 22.81
C GLN A 185 15.96 0.27 21.90
N MET A 186 15.03 0.41 20.97
CA MET A 186 14.97 1.54 20.05
C MET A 186 13.54 2.08 20.00
N LYS A 187 13.42 3.42 20.01
CA LYS A 187 12.15 4.11 19.79
C LYS A 187 12.14 4.75 18.40
N ILE A 188 11.12 4.48 17.62
CA ILE A 188 10.96 4.99 16.27
C ILE A 188 9.60 5.68 16.16
N VAL A 189 9.60 6.96 15.79
CA VAL A 189 8.39 7.72 15.51
C VAL A 189 8.45 8.12 14.04
N LEU A 190 7.57 7.54 13.22
CA LEU A 190 7.52 7.89 11.80
C LEU A 190 6.95 9.30 11.63
N GLU A 191 7.60 10.09 10.80
CA GLU A 191 7.11 11.40 10.37
C GLU A 191 6.11 11.24 9.24
N LYS A 192 5.05 12.06 9.24
CA LYS A 192 4.13 12.10 8.10
C LYS A 192 4.88 12.55 6.84
N SER A 193 4.56 11.94 5.71
CA SER A 193 5.03 12.41 4.41
C SER A 193 4.19 13.62 3.98
N ASP A 194 4.86 14.65 3.46
CA ASP A 194 4.19 15.81 2.86
C ASP A 194 3.58 15.45 1.49
N ASP A 195 4.03 14.34 0.89
CA ASP A 195 3.54 13.79 -0.38
C ASP A 195 2.36 12.82 -0.16
N VAL A 196 1.31 13.24 0.52
CA VAL A 196 0.09 12.44 0.59
C VAL A 196 -0.71 12.68 -0.68
N PRO A 197 -0.82 11.70 -1.61
CA PRO A 197 -1.94 11.69 -2.50
C PRO A 197 -3.18 11.56 -1.61
N LEU A 198 -3.99 12.60 -1.57
CA LEU A 198 -5.30 12.55 -0.96
C LEU A 198 -6.06 11.37 -1.60
N ALA A 199 -6.10 10.26 -0.90
CA ALA A 199 -7.04 9.20 -1.20
C ALA A 199 -8.41 9.73 -0.76
N ASN A 200 -9.14 10.25 -1.73
CA ASN A 200 -10.56 10.48 -1.62
C ASN A 200 -11.29 9.14 -1.71
#